data_ecae820f29f7b106afe64f8b1a57544c
#
_entry.id   ecae820f29f7b106afe64f8b1a57544c
#
_cell.length_a   1.000
_cell.length_b   1.000
_cell.length_c   1.000
_cell.angle_alpha   90.00
_cell.angle_beta   90.00
_cell.angle_gamma   90.00
#
_symmetry.space_group_name_H-M   'P 1'
#
loop_
_entity.id
_entity.type
_entity.pdbx_description
1 polymer ?
#
loop_
_entity_poly.entity_id
_entity_poly.type
_entity_poly.pdbx_seq_one_letter_code
_entity_poly.pdbx_strand_id
1 'polypeptide(L)'
;MKPKLTVLSLGAGVQSTTVALMGVHKEIPHMHHAIFSDTGWEPQSVYDHLQWLKPILEENGTQVHIVSAGNLRKDALGENPDITRVASMPIFVKNPDGTKGLLRRQCTLEYKINPLMKKQRELVGLKPRQRWKEEEHHRMDLVMGISWDETQRMKDPNVPW
;
A
#
# COMPACT_ATOMS: atom_id res chain seq x y z
N MET A 1 0.73 -2.52 28.23
CA MET A 1 0.17 -2.76 26.88
C MET A 1 0.93 -1.82 25.93
N LYS A 2 1.50 -2.28 24.81
CA LYS A 2 2.08 -1.36 23.82
C LYS A 2 0.95 -0.53 23.19
N PRO A 3 1.16 0.77 22.92
CA PRO A 3 0.13 1.60 22.32
C PRO A 3 -0.26 1.02 20.94
N LYS A 4 -1.54 1.13 20.62
CA LYS A 4 -2.06 0.73 19.31
C LYS A 4 -1.56 1.72 18.26
N LEU A 5 -1.01 1.20 17.18
CA LEU A 5 -0.56 2.01 16.06
C LEU A 5 -1.70 2.28 15.09
N THR A 6 -1.81 3.50 14.63
CA THR A 6 -2.69 3.88 13.51
C THR A 6 -1.83 4.11 12.28
N VAL A 7 -2.04 3.33 11.23
CA VAL A 7 -1.21 3.30 10.03
C VAL A 7 -2.09 3.58 8.81
N LEU A 8 -1.74 4.60 8.04
CA LEU A 8 -2.41 4.93 6.79
C LEU A 8 -1.77 4.17 5.62
N SER A 9 -2.57 3.45 4.84
CA SER A 9 -2.18 2.99 3.51
C SER A 9 -2.27 4.16 2.54
N LEU A 10 -1.12 4.79 2.26
CA LEU A 10 -1.03 5.99 1.44
C LEU A 10 -0.83 5.61 -0.02
N GLY A 11 -1.87 5.79 -0.84
CA GLY A 11 -1.77 5.61 -2.30
C GLY A 11 -1.37 6.87 -3.05
N ALA A 12 -1.20 8.00 -2.35
CA ALA A 12 -0.97 9.34 -2.92
C ALA A 12 -2.04 9.77 -3.97
N GLY A 13 -3.21 9.16 -3.93
CA GLY A 13 -4.40 9.59 -4.67
C GLY A 13 -5.32 10.45 -3.80
N VAL A 14 -6.39 10.98 -4.39
CA VAL A 14 -7.34 11.90 -3.73
C VAL A 14 -7.83 11.36 -2.38
N GLN A 15 -8.35 10.15 -2.36
CA GLN A 15 -8.97 9.55 -1.16
C GLN A 15 -7.98 9.42 0.01
N SER A 16 -6.81 8.85 -0.23
CA SER A 16 -5.79 8.66 0.82
C SER A 16 -5.16 9.98 1.27
N THR A 17 -5.04 10.96 0.38
CA THR A 17 -4.59 12.31 0.71
C THR A 17 -5.61 13.04 1.58
N THR A 18 -6.91 12.95 1.24
CA THR A 18 -7.98 13.53 2.07
C THR A 18 -7.92 12.97 3.49
N VAL A 19 -7.86 11.64 3.64
CA VAL A 19 -7.75 11.00 4.95
C VAL A 19 -6.49 11.44 5.70
N ALA A 20 -5.35 11.55 5.00
CA ALA A 20 -4.10 12.02 5.59
C ALA A 20 -4.25 13.45 6.15
N LEU A 21 -4.82 14.37 5.39
CA LEU A 21 -5.04 15.76 5.79
C LEU A 21 -6.08 15.89 6.90
N MET A 22 -7.15 15.09 6.89
CA MET A 22 -8.10 15.04 8.00
C MET A 22 -7.41 14.66 9.32
N GLY A 23 -6.43 13.75 9.28
CA GLY A 23 -5.59 13.41 10.43
C GLY A 23 -4.73 14.59 10.89
N VAL A 24 -4.13 15.34 9.96
CA VAL A 24 -3.37 16.57 10.24
C VAL A 24 -4.26 17.64 10.90
N HIS A 25 -5.46 17.84 10.38
CA HIS A 25 -6.45 18.79 10.90
C HIS A 25 -7.19 18.31 12.16
N LYS A 26 -6.87 17.11 12.67
CA LYS A 26 -7.48 16.51 13.86
C LYS A 26 -9.00 16.24 13.73
N GLU A 27 -9.48 16.09 12.52
CA GLU A 27 -10.87 15.72 12.23
C GLU A 27 -11.12 14.22 12.45
N ILE A 28 -10.07 13.42 12.38
CA ILE A 28 -10.04 11.99 12.67
C ILE A 28 -8.85 11.66 13.58
N PRO A 29 -8.77 10.47 14.18
CA PRO A 29 -7.62 10.06 15.01
C PRO A 29 -6.29 10.21 14.28
N HIS A 30 -5.26 10.61 15.01
CA HIS A 30 -3.92 10.82 14.49
C HIS A 30 -3.33 9.56 13.87
N MET A 31 -2.69 9.71 12.71
CA MET A 31 -1.94 8.65 12.04
C MET A 31 -0.50 8.66 12.55
N HIS A 32 -0.06 7.57 13.17
CA HIS A 32 1.34 7.44 13.61
C HIS A 32 2.28 7.23 12.42
N HIS A 33 1.82 6.48 11.42
CA HIS A 33 2.59 6.15 10.23
C HIS A 33 1.73 6.24 8.98
N ALA A 34 2.34 6.60 7.86
CA ALA A 34 1.79 6.48 6.52
C ALA A 34 2.75 5.65 5.66
N ILE A 35 2.24 4.65 4.94
CA ILE A 35 3.06 3.77 4.10
C ILE A 35 2.65 3.95 2.65
N PHE A 36 3.58 4.44 1.82
CA PHE A 36 3.47 4.49 0.36
C PHE A 36 4.25 3.34 -0.25
N SER A 37 3.60 2.54 -1.10
CA SER A 37 4.24 1.45 -1.81
C SER A 37 4.59 1.89 -3.23
N ASP A 38 5.87 2.18 -3.45
CA ASP A 38 6.39 2.62 -4.74
C ASP A 38 6.61 1.41 -5.65
N THR A 39 5.91 1.41 -6.78
CA THR A 39 6.05 0.40 -7.83
C THR A 39 7.20 0.69 -8.79
N GLY A 40 7.79 1.89 -8.74
CA GLY A 40 8.75 2.39 -9.73
C GLY A 40 8.10 2.69 -11.10
N TRP A 41 6.77 2.70 -11.18
CA TRP A 41 6.01 3.00 -12.40
C TRP A 41 4.72 3.79 -12.11
N GLU A 42 4.78 4.71 -11.18
CA GLU A 42 3.68 5.66 -10.97
C GLU A 42 3.85 6.88 -11.92
N PRO A 43 2.77 7.57 -12.28
CA PRO A 43 2.87 8.85 -12.99
C PRO A 43 3.72 9.88 -12.23
N GLN A 44 4.43 10.74 -12.94
CA GLN A 44 5.27 11.77 -12.30
C GLN A 44 4.48 12.64 -11.32
N SER A 45 3.23 12.97 -11.65
CA SER A 45 2.34 13.73 -10.78
C SER A 45 2.09 13.09 -9.41
N VAL A 46 2.16 11.75 -9.31
CA VAL A 46 2.05 11.04 -8.03
C VAL A 46 3.30 11.24 -7.18
N TYR A 47 4.48 11.21 -7.80
CA TYR A 47 5.74 11.49 -7.09
C TYR A 47 5.83 12.94 -6.64
N ASP A 48 5.45 13.89 -7.50
CA ASP A 48 5.43 15.32 -7.16
C ASP A 48 4.45 15.58 -6.00
N HIS A 49 3.27 14.95 -6.05
CA HIS A 49 2.30 15.04 -4.99
C HIS A 49 2.79 14.44 -3.67
N LEU A 50 3.48 13.30 -3.73
CA LEU A 50 4.07 12.67 -2.55
C LEU A 50 5.18 13.55 -1.94
N GLN A 51 6.01 14.19 -2.76
CA GLN A 51 7.02 15.15 -2.32
C GLN A 51 6.41 16.35 -1.59
N TRP A 52 5.27 16.84 -2.05
CA TRP A 52 4.52 17.91 -1.39
C TRP A 52 3.87 17.42 -0.09
N LEU A 53 3.24 16.26 -0.08
CA LEU A 53 2.47 15.76 1.06
C LEU A 53 3.35 15.28 2.21
N LYS A 54 4.47 14.65 1.91
CA LYS A 54 5.36 14.04 2.90
C LYS A 54 5.80 15.00 4.00
N PRO A 55 6.38 16.19 3.74
CA PRO A 55 6.79 17.12 4.79
C PRO A 55 5.59 17.56 5.65
N ILE A 56 4.42 17.79 5.05
CA ILE A 56 3.21 18.17 5.81
C ILE A 56 2.86 17.11 6.85
N LEU A 57 2.92 15.84 6.48
CA LEU A 57 2.63 14.74 7.38
C LEU A 57 3.69 14.60 8.49
N GLU A 58 4.98 14.70 8.13
CA GLU A 58 6.09 14.54 9.07
C GLU A 58 6.16 15.68 10.07
N GLU A 59 5.93 16.92 9.67
CA GLU A 59 5.83 18.08 10.56
C GLU A 59 4.66 17.98 11.56
N ASN A 60 3.62 17.24 11.19
CA ASN A 60 2.46 16.97 12.05
C ASN A 60 2.56 15.62 12.80
N GLY A 61 3.74 15.00 12.85
CA GLY A 61 4.02 13.83 13.68
C GLY A 61 3.67 12.48 13.03
N THR A 62 3.28 12.44 11.74
CA THR A 62 3.06 11.20 11.00
C THR A 62 4.32 10.80 10.25
N GLN A 63 4.93 9.68 10.64
CA GLN A 63 6.12 9.18 9.95
C GLN A 63 5.77 8.56 8.61
N VAL A 64 6.34 9.07 7.50
CA VAL A 64 6.09 8.57 6.15
C VAL A 64 7.14 7.55 5.74
N HIS A 65 6.69 6.34 5.36
CA HIS A 65 7.53 5.25 4.87
C HIS A 65 7.27 5.04 3.38
N ILE A 66 8.33 5.08 2.58
CA ILE A 66 8.29 4.68 1.17
C ILE A 66 8.92 3.29 1.09
N VAL A 67 8.13 2.31 0.64
CA VAL A 67 8.55 0.92 0.50
C VAL A 67 8.43 0.47 -0.95
N SER A 68 9.27 -0.45 -1.38
CA SER A 68 9.23 -0.98 -2.75
C SER A 68 9.56 -2.47 -2.76
N ALA A 69 9.01 -3.19 -3.72
CA ALA A 69 9.38 -4.57 -4.06
C ALA A 69 10.29 -4.67 -5.29
N GLY A 70 10.66 -3.53 -5.89
CA GLY A 70 11.42 -3.45 -7.13
C GLY A 70 10.82 -2.42 -8.09
N ASN A 71 11.21 -2.50 -9.34
CA ASN A 71 10.74 -1.57 -10.38
C ASN A 71 9.87 -2.32 -11.38
N LEU A 72 8.55 -2.19 -11.24
CA LEU A 72 7.56 -2.87 -12.09
C LEU A 72 7.77 -2.60 -13.58
N ARG A 73 8.20 -1.37 -13.97
CA ARG A 73 8.46 -1.04 -15.36
C ARG A 73 9.64 -1.83 -15.91
N LYS A 74 10.78 -1.82 -15.20
CA LYS A 74 11.98 -2.56 -15.62
C LYS A 74 11.71 -4.05 -15.73
N ASP A 75 10.99 -4.57 -14.74
CA ASP A 75 10.65 -5.98 -14.67
C ASP A 75 9.69 -6.37 -15.81
N ALA A 76 8.69 -5.53 -16.11
CA ALA A 76 7.74 -5.75 -17.19
C ALA A 76 8.37 -5.66 -18.61
N LEU A 77 9.40 -4.82 -18.76
CA LEU A 77 10.10 -4.65 -20.04
C LEU A 77 11.28 -5.62 -20.22
N GLY A 78 11.54 -6.50 -19.24
CA GLY A 78 12.67 -7.43 -19.30
C GLY A 78 14.03 -6.76 -19.13
N GLU A 79 14.07 -5.55 -18.58
CA GLU A 79 15.31 -4.80 -18.33
C GLU A 79 16.03 -5.27 -17.05
N ASN A 80 15.40 -6.12 -16.24
CA ASN A 80 15.95 -6.67 -15.01
C ASN A 80 16.37 -8.14 -15.22
N PRO A 81 17.68 -8.43 -15.27
CA PRO A 81 18.18 -9.78 -15.56
C PRO A 81 17.90 -10.79 -14.42
N ASP A 82 17.63 -10.31 -13.20
CA ASP A 82 17.42 -11.16 -12.03
C ASP A 82 15.97 -11.68 -11.93
N ILE A 83 15.08 -11.17 -12.78
CA ILE A 83 13.68 -11.58 -12.78
C ILE A 83 13.44 -12.72 -13.75
N THR A 84 13.04 -13.86 -13.18
CA THR A 84 12.65 -15.06 -13.97
C THR A 84 11.17 -15.08 -14.35
N ARG A 85 10.34 -14.23 -13.72
CA ARG A 85 8.90 -14.15 -13.93
C ARG A 85 8.39 -12.74 -13.75
N VAL A 86 7.72 -12.20 -14.74
CA VAL A 86 7.03 -10.92 -14.66
C VAL A 86 5.65 -11.10 -14.01
N ALA A 87 5.31 -10.23 -13.06
CA ALA A 87 3.97 -10.19 -12.49
C ALA A 87 2.94 -9.80 -13.55
N SER A 88 1.88 -10.59 -13.69
CA SER A 88 0.83 -10.29 -14.65
C SER A 88 0.16 -8.95 -14.35
N MET A 89 0.16 -8.07 -15.35
CA MET A 89 -0.58 -6.82 -15.33
C MET A 89 -2.03 -7.05 -15.79
N PRO A 90 -2.97 -6.16 -15.47
CA PRO A 90 -4.36 -6.26 -15.89
C PRO A 90 -4.50 -5.90 -17.39
N ILE A 91 -4.02 -6.78 -18.24
CA ILE A 91 -4.06 -6.62 -19.71
C ILE A 91 -5.21 -7.46 -20.25
N PHE A 92 -6.02 -6.86 -21.10
CA PHE A 92 -7.01 -7.62 -21.88
C PHE A 92 -6.31 -8.35 -23.01
N VAL A 93 -6.62 -9.62 -23.13
CA VAL A 93 -6.12 -10.47 -24.22
C VAL A 93 -7.29 -10.94 -25.08
N LYS A 94 -7.05 -11.12 -26.37
CA LYS A 94 -8.00 -11.76 -27.28
C LYS A 94 -7.64 -13.24 -27.38
N ASN A 95 -8.53 -14.10 -26.94
CA ASN A 95 -8.37 -15.53 -27.02
C ASN A 95 -8.48 -16.02 -28.49
N PRO A 96 -7.97 -17.22 -28.83
CA PRO A 96 -8.08 -17.76 -30.17
C PRO A 96 -9.52 -17.91 -30.66
N ASP A 97 -10.48 -18.13 -29.76
CA ASP A 97 -11.91 -18.22 -30.04
C ASP A 97 -12.60 -16.87 -30.24
N GLY A 98 -11.84 -15.75 -30.16
CA GLY A 98 -12.33 -14.39 -30.31
C GLY A 98 -12.89 -13.77 -29.03
N THR A 99 -13.00 -14.49 -27.92
CA THR A 99 -13.42 -13.96 -26.63
C THR A 99 -12.35 -13.07 -26.00
N LYS A 100 -12.76 -12.17 -25.10
CA LYS A 100 -11.84 -11.32 -24.35
C LYS A 100 -11.52 -11.97 -23.01
N GLY A 101 -10.24 -12.12 -22.72
CA GLY A 101 -9.73 -12.52 -21.40
C GLY A 101 -9.09 -11.35 -20.67
N LEU A 102 -9.03 -11.43 -19.33
CA LEU A 102 -8.28 -10.49 -18.49
C LEU A 102 -7.22 -11.27 -17.72
N LEU A 103 -5.97 -10.85 -17.81
CA LEU A 103 -4.89 -11.41 -17.00
C LEU A 103 -5.06 -11.03 -15.53
N ARG A 104 -4.64 -11.91 -14.62
CA ARG A 104 -4.73 -11.68 -13.18
C ARG A 104 -3.87 -10.48 -12.76
N ARG A 105 -4.37 -9.67 -11.83
CA ARG A 105 -3.67 -8.51 -11.26
C ARG A 105 -2.63 -8.93 -10.21
N GLN A 106 -1.57 -9.62 -10.61
CA GLN A 106 -0.51 -10.02 -9.69
C GLN A 106 0.37 -8.84 -9.28
N CYS A 107 0.56 -7.85 -10.16
CA CYS A 107 1.35 -6.65 -9.87
C CYS A 107 0.86 -5.91 -8.61
N THR A 108 -0.44 -5.80 -8.38
CA THR A 108 -0.98 -5.17 -7.17
C THR A 108 -0.55 -5.92 -5.91
N LEU A 109 -0.62 -7.25 -5.92
CA LEU A 109 -0.21 -8.06 -4.78
C LEU A 109 1.30 -7.93 -4.54
N GLU A 110 2.10 -8.10 -5.58
CA GLU A 110 3.55 -8.22 -5.48
C GLU A 110 4.24 -6.86 -5.22
N TYR A 111 3.81 -5.79 -5.90
CA TYR A 111 4.48 -4.48 -5.83
C TYR A 111 3.80 -3.48 -4.87
N LYS A 112 2.54 -3.71 -4.46
CA LYS A 112 1.84 -2.81 -3.51
C LYS A 112 1.54 -3.50 -2.18
N ILE A 113 0.82 -4.63 -2.20
CA ILE A 113 0.33 -5.24 -0.95
C ILE A 113 1.47 -5.87 -0.14
N ASN A 114 2.33 -6.68 -0.77
CA ASN A 114 3.40 -7.38 -0.05
C ASN A 114 4.40 -6.43 0.63
N PRO A 115 4.95 -5.38 -0.01
CA PRO A 115 5.83 -4.42 0.65
C PRO A 115 5.14 -3.69 1.80
N LEU A 116 3.87 -3.30 1.62
CA LEU A 116 3.06 -2.66 2.65
C LEU A 116 2.89 -3.58 3.86
N MET A 117 2.48 -4.84 3.66
CA MET A 117 2.34 -5.83 4.74
C MET A 117 3.67 -6.11 5.44
N LYS A 118 4.78 -6.17 4.69
CA LYS A 118 6.12 -6.33 5.28
C LYS A 118 6.44 -5.17 6.23
N LYS A 119 6.15 -3.94 5.83
CA LYS A 119 6.38 -2.76 6.68
C LYS A 119 5.45 -2.72 7.89
N GLN A 120 4.19 -3.08 7.72
CA GLN A 120 3.24 -3.22 8.84
C GLN A 120 3.77 -4.20 9.89
N ARG A 121 4.23 -5.39 9.47
CA ARG A 121 4.81 -6.39 10.37
C ARG A 121 6.01 -5.85 11.14
N GLU A 122 6.88 -5.11 10.46
CA GLU A 122 8.04 -4.44 11.08
C GLU A 122 7.60 -3.44 12.15
N LEU A 123 6.61 -2.58 11.83
CA LEU A 123 6.10 -1.56 12.75
C LEU A 123 5.48 -2.16 14.03
N VAL A 124 4.81 -3.30 13.95
CA VAL A 124 4.32 -4.01 15.13
C VAL A 124 5.39 -4.84 15.84
N GLY A 125 6.64 -4.82 15.35
CA GLY A 125 7.78 -5.48 15.97
C GLY A 125 7.93 -6.97 15.65
N LEU A 126 7.29 -7.45 14.58
CA LEU A 126 7.46 -8.82 14.10
C LEU A 126 8.74 -8.99 13.29
N LYS A 127 9.54 -9.97 13.62
CA LYS A 127 10.71 -10.38 12.83
C LYS A 127 10.28 -11.08 11.53
N PRO A 128 11.13 -11.11 10.49
CA PRO A 128 10.89 -11.91 9.30
C PRO A 128 10.53 -13.35 9.66
N ARG A 129 9.47 -13.90 9.02
CA ARG A 129 8.94 -15.25 9.25
C ARG A 129 8.39 -15.53 10.67
N GLN A 130 8.42 -14.60 11.59
CA GLN A 130 7.81 -14.75 12.90
C GLN A 130 6.29 -14.86 12.74
N ARG A 131 5.65 -15.84 13.38
CA ARG A 131 4.20 -15.95 13.42
C ARG A 131 3.65 -15.00 14.48
N TRP A 132 2.47 -14.44 14.21
CA TRP A 132 1.71 -13.68 15.18
C TRP A 132 1.18 -14.60 16.27
N LYS A 133 1.19 -14.14 17.53
CA LYS A 133 0.57 -14.87 18.64
C LYS A 133 -0.81 -14.31 18.91
N GLU A 134 -1.79 -15.16 19.17
CA GLU A 134 -3.19 -14.76 19.42
C GLU A 134 -3.35 -13.72 20.53
N GLU A 135 -2.51 -13.78 21.56
CA GLU A 135 -2.51 -12.84 22.69
C GLU A 135 -2.14 -11.41 22.32
N GLU A 136 -1.68 -11.18 21.10
CA GLU A 136 -1.16 -9.90 20.61
C GLU A 136 -2.09 -9.22 19.60
N HIS A 137 -3.34 -9.66 19.48
CA HIS A 137 -4.32 -9.09 18.55
C HIS A 137 -4.53 -7.57 18.74
N HIS A 138 -4.85 -6.87 17.65
CA HIS A 138 -5.19 -5.45 17.61
C HIS A 138 -4.11 -4.46 18.02
N ARG A 139 -2.86 -4.69 17.59
CA ARG A 139 -1.78 -3.71 17.78
C ARG A 139 -1.79 -2.58 16.76
N MET A 140 -2.50 -2.72 15.67
CA MET A 140 -2.51 -1.75 14.59
C MET A 140 -3.91 -1.60 14.00
N ASP A 141 -4.32 -0.35 13.77
CA ASP A 141 -5.43 0.00 12.90
C ASP A 141 -4.89 0.41 11.54
N LEU A 142 -5.28 -0.32 10.49
CA LEU A 142 -4.98 0.09 9.11
C LEU A 142 -6.10 0.99 8.58
N VAL A 143 -5.75 2.22 8.27
CA VAL A 143 -6.66 3.20 7.68
C VAL A 143 -6.47 3.23 6.17
N MET A 144 -7.56 3.20 5.43
CA MET A 144 -7.58 3.30 3.97
C MET A 144 -8.58 4.34 3.53
N GLY A 145 -8.21 5.16 2.55
CA GLY A 145 -9.13 6.08 1.89
C GLY A 145 -10.02 5.31 0.92
N ILE A 146 -11.33 5.25 1.20
CA ILE A 146 -12.35 4.65 0.33
C ILE A 146 -13.48 5.67 0.21
N SER A 147 -13.85 6.02 -1.04
CA SER A 147 -14.99 6.89 -1.29
C SER A 147 -16.31 6.15 -1.19
N TRP A 148 -17.40 6.88 -1.03
CA TRP A 148 -18.74 6.31 -0.85
C TRP A 148 -19.16 5.36 -1.98
N ASP A 149 -18.82 5.69 -3.21
CA ASP A 149 -19.09 4.88 -4.39
C ASP A 149 -18.25 3.60 -4.49
N GLU A 150 -17.22 3.47 -3.65
CA GLU A 150 -16.33 2.30 -3.55
C GLU A 150 -16.53 1.47 -2.27
N THR A 151 -17.62 1.68 -1.53
CA THR A 151 -17.87 0.97 -0.24
C THR A 151 -17.87 -0.55 -0.36
N GLN A 152 -18.19 -1.11 -1.54
CA GLN A 152 -18.07 -2.54 -1.82
C GLN A 152 -16.62 -3.08 -1.72
N ARG A 153 -15.61 -2.19 -1.66
CA ARG A 153 -14.21 -2.55 -1.45
C ARG A 153 -13.86 -2.76 0.03
N MET A 154 -14.74 -2.34 0.94
CA MET A 154 -14.56 -2.57 2.37
C MET A 154 -14.63 -4.07 2.65
N LYS A 155 -13.63 -4.58 3.35
CA LYS A 155 -13.51 -5.99 3.74
C LYS A 155 -12.91 -6.08 5.12
N ASP A 156 -13.24 -7.14 5.82
CA ASP A 156 -12.56 -7.49 7.06
C ASP A 156 -11.06 -7.72 6.80
N PRO A 157 -10.21 -7.35 7.75
CA PRO A 157 -8.77 -7.56 7.60
C PRO A 157 -8.44 -9.06 7.54
N ASN A 158 -7.59 -9.44 6.59
CA ASN A 158 -7.10 -10.81 6.45
C ASN A 158 -5.88 -11.09 7.35
N VAL A 159 -5.52 -10.15 8.20
CA VAL A 159 -4.30 -10.20 9.02
C VAL A 159 -4.64 -9.93 10.49
N PRO A 160 -4.01 -10.63 11.43
CA PRO A 160 -4.39 -10.57 12.86
C PRO A 160 -3.82 -9.39 13.64
N TRP A 161 -2.95 -8.55 13.04
CA TRP A 161 -2.34 -7.40 13.71
C TRP A 161 -3.02 -6.07 13.45
#